data_b3a95e513e219a6dc7100403bd9f287e
#
_entry.id   b3a95e513e219a6dc7100403bd9f287e
#
_cell.length_a   1.000
_cell.length_b   1.000
_cell.length_c   1.000
_cell.angle_alpha   90.00
_cell.angle_beta   90.00
_cell.angle_gamma   90.00
#
_symmetry.space_group_name_H-M   'P 1'
#
loop_
_entity.id
_entity.type
_entity.pdbx_description
1 polymer ?
#
loop_
_entity_poly.entity_id
_entity_poly.type
_entity_poly.pdbx_seq_one_letter_code
_entity_poly.pdbx_strand_id
1 'polypeptide(L)'
;MTQDALFELLSQGHGGVLVTLKRDGRPQLSNVSHHFYRDERMVRISVTDDRAKTRNLRRDPRASYHVSTPDRRAYAVAEGTVELSPVAEDPYDETVEELIRLYRDVVGEHPDWDDYRAAMVRDRRLVVRLKVERTYGIPDGANRG
;
A
#
# COMPACT_ATOMS: atom_id res chain seq x y z
N MET A 1 -11.82 -10.17 16.88
CA MET A 1 -12.70 -9.06 17.19
C MET A 1 -12.03 -7.72 16.94
N THR A 2 -11.02 -7.40 17.70
CA THR A 2 -10.24 -6.18 17.46
C THR A 2 -9.63 -6.20 16.06
N GLN A 3 -9.20 -7.36 15.58
CA GLN A 3 -8.63 -7.48 14.24
C GLN A 3 -9.66 -7.13 13.15
N ASP A 4 -10.91 -7.56 13.31
CA ASP A 4 -11.95 -7.22 12.34
C ASP A 4 -12.17 -5.71 12.27
N ALA A 5 -12.20 -5.04 13.43
CA ALA A 5 -12.39 -3.60 13.49
C ALA A 5 -11.19 -2.85 12.88
N LEU A 6 -9.97 -3.35 13.08
CA LEU A 6 -8.77 -2.77 12.48
C LEU A 6 -8.74 -3.00 10.98
N PHE A 7 -9.16 -4.19 10.52
CA PHE A 7 -9.29 -4.46 9.08
C PHE A 7 -10.33 -3.54 8.44
N GLU A 8 -11.43 -3.25 9.16
CA GLU A 8 -12.43 -2.31 8.67
C GLU A 8 -11.83 -0.92 8.44
N LEU A 9 -10.99 -0.45 9.36
CA LEU A 9 -10.31 0.83 9.17
C LEU A 9 -9.40 0.82 7.94
N LEU A 10 -8.67 -0.26 7.72
CA LEU A 10 -7.84 -0.40 6.52
C LEU A 10 -8.67 -0.35 5.25
N SER A 11 -9.92 -0.78 5.31
CA SER A 11 -10.82 -0.85 4.16
C SER A 11 -11.61 0.43 3.91
N GLN A 12 -11.72 1.33 4.90
CA GLN A 12 -12.60 2.50 4.80
C GLN A 12 -12.10 3.56 3.84
N GLY A 13 -10.81 3.61 3.58
CA GLY A 13 -10.23 4.61 2.71
C GLY A 13 -9.09 4.05 1.90
N HIS A 14 -8.43 4.92 1.17
CA HIS A 14 -7.38 4.53 0.24
C HIS A 14 -6.08 5.32 0.45
N GLY A 15 -5.93 5.98 1.58
CA GLY A 15 -4.73 6.74 1.90
C GLY A 15 -4.13 6.34 3.23
N GLY A 16 -2.82 6.40 3.32
CA GLY A 16 -2.12 6.08 4.56
C GLY A 16 -0.65 6.39 4.47
N VAL A 17 0.08 5.96 5.50
CA VAL A 17 1.52 6.18 5.60
C VAL A 17 2.22 4.83 5.57
N LEU A 18 3.06 4.66 4.55
CA LEU A 18 3.91 3.48 4.44
C LEU A 18 5.23 3.76 5.15
N VAL A 19 5.62 2.85 6.04
CA VAL A 19 6.86 2.96 6.82
C VAL A 19 7.79 1.84 6.38
N THR A 20 8.96 2.22 5.87
CA THR A 20 10.02 1.29 5.48
C THR A 20 11.28 1.62 6.28
N LEU A 21 12.25 0.73 6.26
CA LEU A 21 13.46 0.91 7.06
C LEU A 21 14.62 1.36 6.18
N LYS A 22 15.23 2.47 6.56
CA LYS A 22 16.42 2.98 5.91
C LYS A 22 17.62 2.12 6.27
N ARG A 23 18.72 2.32 5.52
CA ARG A 23 19.94 1.54 5.71
C ARG A 23 20.49 1.65 7.14
N ASP A 24 20.32 2.80 7.79
CA ASP A 24 20.76 3.03 9.15
C ASP A 24 19.75 2.54 10.21
N GLY A 25 18.66 1.91 9.79
CA GLY A 25 17.63 1.39 10.67
C GLY A 25 16.54 2.38 11.05
N ARG A 26 16.67 3.63 10.65
CA ARG A 26 15.62 4.61 10.95
C ARG A 26 14.44 4.43 10.00
N PRO A 27 13.23 4.74 10.47
CA PRO A 27 12.04 4.61 9.60
C PRO A 27 12.00 5.73 8.57
N GLN A 28 11.57 5.39 7.36
CA GLN A 28 11.19 6.35 6.34
C GLN A 28 9.68 6.27 6.14
N LEU A 29 9.01 7.40 6.18
CA LEU A 29 7.57 7.50 6.10
C LEU A 29 7.19 8.17 4.78
N SER A 30 6.17 7.60 4.11
CA SER A 30 5.67 8.13 2.84
C SER A 30 4.16 8.10 2.83
N ASN A 31 3.54 9.19 2.43
CA ASN A 31 2.10 9.18 2.15
C ASN A 31 1.86 8.47 0.83
N VAL A 32 0.96 7.52 0.83
CA VAL A 32 0.67 6.71 -0.36
C VAL A 32 -0.84 6.44 -0.44
N SER A 33 -1.26 6.01 -1.64
CA SER A 33 -2.61 5.46 -1.84
C SER A 33 -2.54 3.94 -1.84
N HIS A 34 -3.58 3.31 -1.32
CA HIS A 34 -3.64 1.87 -1.19
C HIS A 34 -5.03 1.32 -1.43
N HIS A 35 -5.11 0.03 -1.66
CA HIS A 35 -6.34 -0.73 -1.46
C HIS A 35 -6.02 -1.94 -0.58
N PHE A 36 -6.90 -2.23 0.39
CA PHE A 36 -6.74 -3.41 1.24
C PHE A 36 -7.61 -4.54 0.69
N TYR A 37 -6.95 -5.61 0.27
CA TYR A 37 -7.61 -6.82 -0.24
C TYR A 37 -7.78 -7.77 0.94
N ARG A 38 -8.92 -7.64 1.61
CA ARG A 38 -9.16 -8.28 2.90
C ARG A 38 -9.07 -9.81 2.82
N ASP A 39 -9.63 -10.39 1.75
CA ASP A 39 -9.61 -11.83 1.58
C ASP A 39 -8.19 -12.38 1.46
N GLU A 40 -7.30 -11.60 0.87
CA GLU A 40 -5.90 -11.95 0.70
C GLU A 40 -5.04 -11.47 1.87
N ARG A 41 -5.59 -10.69 2.76
CA ARG A 41 -4.85 -9.97 3.81
C ARG A 41 -3.67 -9.19 3.22
N MET A 42 -3.94 -8.46 2.16
CA MET A 42 -2.88 -7.80 1.40
C MET A 42 -3.20 -6.34 1.15
N VAL A 43 -2.25 -5.47 1.50
CA VAL A 43 -2.28 -4.06 1.13
C VAL A 43 -1.44 -3.90 -0.14
N ARG A 44 -2.05 -3.38 -1.20
CA ARG A 44 -1.33 -3.09 -2.45
C ARG A 44 -1.18 -1.59 -2.64
N ILE A 45 0.02 -1.20 -3.08
CA ILE A 45 0.40 0.20 -3.27
C ILE A 45 1.19 0.28 -4.57
N SER A 46 0.88 1.30 -5.40
CA SER A 46 1.63 1.56 -6.63
C SER A 46 2.79 2.50 -6.30
N VAL A 47 4.00 2.12 -6.69
CA VAL A 47 5.21 2.92 -6.47
C VAL A 47 6.05 2.95 -7.73
N THR A 48 7.03 3.85 -7.78
CA THR A 48 8.01 3.87 -8.86
C THR A 48 9.31 3.23 -8.40
N ASP A 49 10.05 2.68 -9.37
CA ASP A 49 11.26 1.92 -9.12
C ASP A 49 12.36 2.73 -8.41
N ASP A 50 12.44 4.01 -8.70
CA ASP A 50 13.52 4.88 -8.23
C ASP A 50 13.29 5.51 -6.85
N ARG A 51 12.15 5.25 -6.21
CA ARG A 51 11.84 5.84 -4.92
C ARG A 51 12.65 5.20 -3.79
N ALA A 52 12.93 6.01 -2.76
CA ALA A 52 13.67 5.53 -1.60
C ALA A 52 12.95 4.37 -0.90
N LYS A 53 11.62 4.44 -0.79
CA LYS A 53 10.85 3.34 -0.18
C LYS A 53 10.99 2.04 -0.95
N THR A 54 11.08 2.11 -2.27
CA THR A 54 11.26 0.91 -3.09
C THR A 54 12.65 0.30 -2.85
N ARG A 55 13.68 1.13 -2.83
CA ARG A 55 15.05 0.66 -2.54
C ARG A 55 15.14 0.08 -1.13
N ASN A 56 14.48 0.71 -0.16
CA ASN A 56 14.46 0.21 1.21
C ASN A 56 13.83 -1.17 1.27
N LEU A 57 12.72 -1.38 0.57
CA LEU A 57 12.00 -2.66 0.58
C LEU A 57 12.77 -3.77 -0.12
N ARG A 58 13.59 -3.44 -1.13
CA ARG A 58 14.46 -4.45 -1.75
C ARG A 58 15.54 -4.94 -0.80
N ARG A 59 16.01 -4.07 0.08
CA ARG A 59 17.04 -4.40 1.06
C ARG A 59 16.44 -5.07 2.30
N ASP A 60 15.29 -4.56 2.77
CA ASP A 60 14.63 -5.05 3.96
C ASP A 60 13.13 -5.04 3.70
N PRO A 61 12.50 -6.21 3.54
CA PRO A 61 11.10 -6.27 3.13
C PRO A 61 10.10 -5.99 4.25
N ARG A 62 10.55 -5.74 5.47
CA ARG A 62 9.64 -5.43 6.57
C ARG A 62 9.03 -4.06 6.36
N ALA A 63 7.74 -3.94 6.59
CA ALA A 63 7.03 -2.67 6.45
C ALA A 63 5.87 -2.59 7.42
N SER A 64 5.48 -1.36 7.73
CA SER A 64 4.29 -1.05 8.49
C SER A 64 3.44 -0.06 7.69
N TYR A 65 2.13 -0.17 7.81
CA TYR A 65 1.21 0.71 7.10
C TYR A 65 0.19 1.26 8.08
N HIS A 66 0.13 2.59 8.17
CA HIS A 66 -0.71 3.31 9.13
C HIS A 66 -1.85 3.99 8.41
N VAL A 67 -3.07 3.76 8.88
CA VAL A 67 -4.25 4.49 8.44
C VAL A 67 -4.93 5.10 9.66
N SER A 68 -5.59 6.23 9.49
CA SER A 68 -6.35 6.85 10.57
C SER A 68 -7.60 7.51 10.03
N THR A 69 -8.56 7.73 10.93
CA THR A 69 -9.74 8.55 10.59
C THR A 69 -9.32 10.02 10.46
N PRO A 70 -10.12 10.84 9.75
CA PRO A 70 -9.77 12.25 9.56
C PRO A 70 -9.59 13.01 10.88
N ASP A 71 -10.34 12.66 11.94
CA ASP A 71 -10.21 13.29 13.24
C ASP A 71 -9.06 12.70 14.08
N ARG A 72 -8.38 11.67 13.55
CA ARG A 72 -7.24 10.99 14.19
C ARG A 72 -7.57 10.26 15.49
N ARG A 73 -8.85 10.04 15.77
CA ARG A 73 -9.25 9.36 17.00
C ARG A 73 -9.17 7.84 16.88
N ALA A 74 -9.28 7.35 15.66
CA ALA A 74 -9.16 5.92 15.40
C ALA A 74 -8.02 5.71 14.41
N TYR A 75 -7.24 4.65 14.61
CA TYR A 75 -6.16 4.31 13.68
C TYR A 75 -5.90 2.81 13.72
N ALA A 76 -5.28 2.33 12.64
CA ALA A 76 -4.82 0.95 12.53
C ALA A 76 -3.45 0.94 11.89
N VAL A 77 -2.60 0.03 12.37
CA VAL A 77 -1.30 -0.24 11.76
C VAL A 77 -1.29 -1.70 11.35
N ALA A 78 -0.94 -1.94 10.10
CA ALA A 78 -0.71 -3.28 9.57
C ALA A 78 0.80 -3.48 9.46
N GLU A 79 1.30 -4.56 10.04
CA GLU A 79 2.71 -4.90 9.95
C GLU A 79 2.88 -6.20 9.17
N GLY A 80 3.93 -6.28 8.37
CA GLY A 80 4.18 -7.49 7.65
C GLY A 80 5.40 -7.41 6.76
N THR A 81 5.43 -8.32 5.81
CA THR A 81 6.52 -8.47 4.85
C THR A 81 6.01 -8.12 3.46
N VAL A 82 6.82 -7.40 2.72
CA VAL A 82 6.49 -6.96 1.37
C VAL A 82 7.10 -7.88 0.34
N GLU A 83 6.29 -8.22 -0.66
CA GLU A 83 6.77 -8.76 -1.92
C GLU A 83 6.57 -7.69 -2.98
N LEU A 84 7.63 -7.40 -3.74
CA LEU A 84 7.55 -6.43 -4.83
C LEU A 84 7.25 -7.17 -6.12
N SER A 85 6.29 -6.66 -6.91
CA SER A 85 6.12 -7.16 -8.27
C SER A 85 7.32 -6.79 -9.12
N PRO A 86 7.49 -7.42 -10.30
CA PRO A 86 8.44 -6.90 -11.28
C PRO A 86 8.06 -5.46 -11.66
N VAL A 87 9.04 -4.71 -12.15
CA VAL A 87 8.79 -3.38 -12.72
C VAL A 87 8.05 -3.55 -14.04
N ALA A 88 7.07 -2.69 -14.32
CA ALA A 88 6.34 -2.72 -15.59
C ALA A 88 7.32 -2.47 -16.75
N GLU A 89 7.33 -3.39 -17.71
CA GLU A 89 8.23 -3.33 -18.89
C GLU A 89 7.46 -3.30 -20.20
N ASP A 90 6.25 -3.85 -20.20
CA ASP A 90 5.39 -3.94 -21.37
C ASP A 90 3.99 -3.50 -21.00
N PRO A 91 3.29 -2.72 -21.86
CA PRO A 91 1.95 -2.22 -21.52
C PRO A 91 0.93 -3.31 -21.19
N TYR A 92 1.19 -4.54 -21.58
CA TYR A 92 0.26 -5.66 -21.37
C TYR A 92 0.86 -6.74 -20.48
N ASP A 93 1.91 -6.46 -19.72
CA ASP A 93 2.49 -7.47 -18.82
C ASP A 93 1.64 -7.61 -17.54
N GLU A 94 1.99 -8.61 -16.73
CA GLU A 94 1.23 -8.93 -15.53
C GLU A 94 1.28 -7.82 -14.49
N THR A 95 2.39 -7.09 -14.42
CA THR A 95 2.52 -5.96 -13.48
C THR A 95 1.54 -4.86 -13.85
N VAL A 96 1.42 -4.53 -15.14
CA VAL A 96 0.46 -3.53 -15.59
C VAL A 96 -0.96 -3.99 -15.30
N GLU A 97 -1.28 -5.28 -15.49
CA GLU A 97 -2.62 -5.78 -15.15
C GLU A 97 -2.91 -5.62 -13.67
N GLU A 98 -1.95 -5.90 -12.80
CA GLU A 98 -2.12 -5.71 -11.36
C GLU A 98 -2.30 -4.24 -11.01
N LEU A 99 -1.55 -3.35 -11.65
CA LEU A 99 -1.68 -1.90 -11.47
C LEU A 99 -3.06 -1.40 -11.93
N ILE A 100 -3.59 -1.94 -13.02
CA ILE A 100 -4.94 -1.60 -13.48
C ILE A 100 -5.99 -2.02 -12.45
N ARG A 101 -5.90 -3.24 -11.93
CA ARG A 101 -6.79 -3.70 -10.88
C ARG A 101 -6.75 -2.77 -9.68
N LEU A 102 -5.55 -2.42 -9.25
CA LEU A 102 -5.37 -1.52 -8.12
C LEU A 102 -5.97 -0.13 -8.40
N TYR A 103 -5.72 0.42 -9.57
CA TYR A 103 -6.29 1.71 -9.95
C TYR A 103 -7.82 1.68 -9.89
N ARG A 104 -8.43 0.62 -10.45
CA ARG A 104 -9.89 0.49 -10.42
C ARG A 104 -10.43 0.44 -9.01
N ASP A 105 -9.72 -0.26 -8.12
CA ASP A 105 -10.18 -0.44 -6.74
C ASP A 105 -9.99 0.84 -5.91
N VAL A 106 -9.02 1.69 -6.25
CA VAL A 106 -8.75 2.94 -5.53
C VAL A 106 -9.55 4.10 -6.11
N VAL A 107 -9.60 4.22 -7.43
CA VAL A 107 -10.11 5.42 -8.12
C VAL A 107 -11.37 5.11 -8.93
N GLY A 108 -11.42 3.96 -9.60
CA GLY A 108 -12.48 3.61 -10.54
C GLY A 108 -11.94 3.48 -11.94
N GLU A 109 -12.83 3.68 -12.95
CA GLU A 109 -12.43 3.53 -14.34
C GLU A 109 -11.57 4.71 -14.79
N HIS A 110 -10.52 4.41 -15.53
CA HIS A 110 -9.65 5.40 -16.14
C HIS A 110 -10.27 5.83 -17.49
N PRO A 111 -10.21 7.12 -17.85
CA PRO A 111 -10.76 7.58 -19.12
C PRO A 111 -10.01 7.06 -20.34
N ASP A 112 -8.76 6.63 -20.19
CA ASP A 112 -7.94 6.16 -21.32
C ASP A 112 -6.95 5.10 -20.81
N TRP A 113 -7.36 3.82 -20.87
CA TRP A 113 -6.53 2.73 -20.39
C TRP A 113 -5.24 2.55 -21.20
N ASP A 114 -5.27 2.86 -22.51
CA ASP A 114 -4.05 2.77 -23.30
C ASP A 114 -3.00 3.75 -22.83
N ASP A 115 -3.41 4.98 -22.50
CA ASP A 115 -2.52 5.98 -21.95
C ASP A 115 -1.99 5.55 -20.57
N TYR A 116 -2.87 5.01 -19.72
CA TYR A 116 -2.49 4.51 -18.40
C TYR A 116 -1.42 3.42 -18.52
N ARG A 117 -1.64 2.45 -19.42
CA ARG A 117 -0.69 1.35 -19.62
C ARG A 117 0.69 1.88 -20.04
N ALA A 118 0.71 2.80 -20.99
CA ALA A 118 1.97 3.41 -21.43
C ALA A 118 2.67 4.16 -20.30
N ALA A 119 1.90 4.86 -19.48
CA ALA A 119 2.44 5.62 -18.34
C ALA A 119 3.08 4.69 -17.30
N MET A 120 2.49 3.53 -17.04
CA MET A 120 3.05 2.58 -16.06
C MET A 120 4.45 2.11 -16.49
N VAL A 121 4.62 1.84 -17.77
CA VAL A 121 5.92 1.43 -18.32
C VAL A 121 6.91 2.60 -18.30
N ARG A 122 6.47 3.75 -18.79
CA ARG A 122 7.33 4.96 -18.85
C ARG A 122 7.84 5.35 -17.47
N ASP A 123 6.97 5.30 -16.46
CA ASP A 123 7.30 5.72 -15.11
C ASP A 123 7.92 4.61 -14.28
N ARG A 124 8.12 3.42 -14.86
CA ARG A 124 8.71 2.25 -14.21
C ARG A 124 7.99 1.92 -12.91
N ARG A 125 6.68 1.75 -13.01
CA ARG A 125 5.82 1.43 -11.86
C ARG A 125 5.88 -0.05 -11.52
N LEU A 126 5.66 -0.34 -10.24
CA LEU A 126 5.51 -1.69 -9.72
C LEU A 126 4.55 -1.66 -8.54
N VAL A 127 4.18 -2.84 -8.07
CA VAL A 127 3.25 -2.98 -6.96
C VAL A 127 4.00 -3.43 -5.71
N VAL A 128 3.79 -2.70 -4.62
CA VAL A 128 4.16 -3.14 -3.28
C VAL A 128 3.01 -4.01 -2.77
N ARG A 129 3.30 -5.26 -2.43
CA ARG A 129 2.35 -6.21 -1.86
C ARG A 129 2.73 -6.46 -0.41
N LEU A 130 2.05 -5.77 0.50
CA LEU A 130 2.29 -5.94 1.94
C LEU A 130 1.39 -7.04 2.45
N LYS A 131 1.98 -8.17 2.81
CA LYS A 131 1.26 -9.26 3.45
C LYS A 131 1.08 -8.92 4.92
N VAL A 132 -0.17 -8.76 5.36
CA VAL A 132 -0.46 -8.35 6.73
C VAL A 132 -0.30 -9.54 7.66
N GLU A 133 0.67 -9.46 8.56
CA GLU A 133 0.96 -10.52 9.53
C GLU A 133 0.36 -10.22 10.90
N ARG A 134 0.31 -8.94 11.28
CA ARG A 134 -0.33 -8.52 12.52
C ARG A 134 -0.86 -7.11 12.38
N THR A 135 -1.80 -6.77 13.25
CA THR A 135 -2.37 -5.43 13.30
C THR A 135 -2.44 -4.95 14.75
N TYR A 136 -2.37 -3.64 14.93
CA TYR A 136 -2.65 -3.00 16.22
C TYR A 136 -3.26 -1.62 15.96
N GLY A 137 -3.85 -1.03 16.99
CA GLY A 137 -4.42 0.30 16.89
C GLY A 137 -5.60 0.49 17.81
N ILE A 138 -6.31 1.60 17.62
CA ILE A 138 -7.53 1.96 18.34
C ILE A 138 -8.62 2.14 17.31
N PRO A 139 -9.52 1.14 17.15
CA PRO A 139 -10.42 1.12 15.99
C PRO A 139 -11.62 2.06 16.10
N ASP A 140 -12.02 2.45 17.30
CA ASP A 140 -13.26 3.19 17.50
C ASP A 140 -13.05 4.56 18.15
N GLY A 141 -11.82 4.92 18.48
CA GLY A 141 -11.51 6.18 19.15
C GLY A 141 -12.00 6.29 20.58
N ALA A 142 -12.47 5.20 21.17
CA ALA A 142 -13.04 5.21 22.50
C ALA A 142 -12.01 5.42 23.60
N ASN A 143 -10.78 4.99 23.36
CA ASN A 143 -9.70 5.06 24.33
C ASN A 143 -8.64 6.05 23.87
N ARG A 144 -8.78 7.28 24.28
CA ARG A 144 -7.91 8.38 23.85
C ARG A 144 -7.10 8.93 25.01
N GLY A 145 -6.47 8.05 25.68
CA GLY A 145 -5.69 8.39 26.85
C GLY A 145 -4.64 9.47 26.68
#